data_1d8e141388a1309f4406ed4b87db795c
#
_entry.id   1d8e141388a1309f4406ed4b87db795c
#
_cell.length_a   1.000
_cell.length_b   1.000
_cell.length_c   1.000
_cell.angle_alpha   90.00
_cell.angle_beta   90.00
_cell.angle_gamma   90.00
#
_symmetry.space_group_name_H-M   'P 1'
#
loop_
_entity.id
_entity.type
_entity.pdbx_description
1 polymer ?
#
loop_
_entity_poly.entity_id
_entity_poly.type
_entity_poly.pdbx_seq_one_letter_code
_entity_poly.pdbx_strand_id
1 'polypeptide(L)'
;MRGSPREISLWRFGDGSWSYTLIPEPDISTELARQSDARAHGTTHCVSFQPNGLEENWNQDVQLRAIFDGHMGYDTVNHVAEHLSTKVQDRLNNAFPKLDPDSVSSLLAEVITTVDDSLLVDLLSGIPSESQLSSLTEYEVQNILGGDHRSKVLRSMQGTTVIIALTNPDNEDLWVASLGDSYAVLGIQSSYDDRRESMFLSSYHNGLNPRERERLIRGHPNEPEVLSRNRVLGGLAVTRVQHACNHVSGDYPYKLPSIYTDRVFLHASQSRNQRELINSVNNRNLTPPYISNVPDVKYVDLKSKRLGDSPSRLNTDKKGNDIVLRMCLLMCTDGLVDLYEDELETKEPLDIFQRCMDVACAVPTARYCKTSTTDHCDNVALSILRDALGGTDIEKVSTMMTVEMQDKWMDDTTILFEFL
;
A
#
# COMPACT_ATOMS: atom_id res chain seq x y z
N MET A 1 -17.47 -19.38 -22.37
CA MET A 1 -18.43 -20.35 -21.75
C MET A 1 -18.04 -20.45 -20.28
N ARG A 2 -18.95 -20.19 -19.34
CA ARG A 2 -18.65 -20.42 -17.91
C ARG A 2 -18.49 -21.93 -17.70
N GLY A 3 -17.36 -22.34 -17.11
CA GLY A 3 -17.13 -23.73 -16.73
C GLY A 3 -18.17 -24.20 -15.71
N SER A 4 -18.31 -25.50 -15.53
CA SER A 4 -19.17 -26.06 -14.50
C SER A 4 -18.54 -25.77 -13.11
N PRO A 5 -19.34 -25.40 -12.10
CA PRO A 5 -18.83 -25.22 -10.75
C PRO A 5 -18.25 -26.53 -10.21
N ARG A 6 -17.14 -26.44 -9.49
CA ARG A 6 -16.51 -27.55 -8.79
C ARG A 6 -16.52 -27.29 -7.30
N GLU A 7 -16.49 -28.31 -6.50
CA GLU A 7 -16.38 -28.20 -5.05
C GLU A 7 -14.94 -28.46 -4.63
N ILE A 8 -14.45 -27.65 -3.68
CA ILE A 8 -13.13 -27.81 -3.07
C ILE A 8 -13.23 -27.65 -1.57
N SER A 9 -12.46 -28.46 -0.85
CA SER A 9 -12.26 -28.36 0.59
C SER A 9 -10.84 -27.91 0.83
N LEU A 10 -10.64 -26.67 1.25
CA LEU A 10 -9.32 -26.11 1.54
C LEU A 10 -9.26 -25.74 3.02
N TRP A 11 -8.23 -26.22 3.71
CA TRP A 11 -7.97 -25.90 5.12
C TRP A 11 -7.91 -24.38 5.39
N ARG A 12 -7.47 -23.61 4.40
CA ARG A 12 -7.39 -22.15 4.40
C ARG A 12 -8.75 -21.46 4.60
N PHE A 13 -9.81 -22.08 4.16
CA PHE A 13 -11.17 -21.53 4.20
C PHE A 13 -12.04 -22.11 5.33
N GLY A 14 -11.42 -22.85 6.27
CA GLY A 14 -12.12 -23.50 7.38
C GLY A 14 -12.76 -24.86 7.02
N ASP A 15 -13.52 -25.43 7.94
CA ASP A 15 -14.20 -26.71 7.77
C ASP A 15 -15.45 -26.55 6.89
N GLY A 16 -15.26 -26.32 5.60
CA GLY A 16 -16.36 -26.13 4.66
C GLY A 16 -16.07 -26.70 3.27
N SER A 17 -17.10 -26.88 2.49
CA SER A 17 -17.01 -27.16 1.06
C SER A 17 -17.40 -25.88 0.30
N TRP A 18 -16.52 -25.42 -0.57
CA TRP A 18 -16.67 -24.19 -1.31
C TRP A 18 -16.79 -24.47 -2.80
N SER A 19 -17.57 -23.69 -3.52
CA SER A 19 -17.67 -23.82 -4.97
C SER A 19 -16.75 -22.83 -5.69
N TYR A 20 -16.13 -23.29 -6.76
CA TYR A 20 -15.33 -22.49 -7.67
C TYR A 20 -15.60 -22.88 -9.13
N THR A 21 -15.20 -22.03 -10.06
CA THR A 21 -15.33 -22.28 -11.48
C THR A 21 -13.97 -22.48 -12.12
N LEU A 22 -13.73 -23.63 -12.75
CA LEU A 22 -12.51 -23.85 -13.51
C LEU A 22 -12.49 -22.98 -14.77
N ILE A 23 -11.48 -22.15 -14.92
CA ILE A 23 -11.25 -21.30 -16.10
C ILE A 23 -10.14 -21.96 -16.93
N PRO A 24 -10.38 -22.37 -18.19
CA PRO A 24 -9.35 -22.97 -19.03
C PRO A 24 -8.36 -21.94 -19.56
N GLU A 25 -7.14 -22.36 -19.91
CA GLU A 25 -6.26 -21.56 -20.77
C GLU A 25 -6.83 -21.49 -22.21
N PRO A 26 -6.74 -20.36 -22.94
CA PRO A 26 -6.10 -19.08 -22.58
C PRO A 26 -7.03 -18.09 -21.83
N ASP A 27 -8.26 -18.47 -21.50
CA ASP A 27 -9.27 -17.57 -20.93
C ASP A 27 -8.86 -17.02 -19.55
N ILE A 28 -8.04 -17.80 -18.80
CA ILE A 28 -7.62 -17.44 -17.45
C ILE A 28 -6.84 -16.11 -17.40
N SER A 29 -5.92 -15.91 -18.34
CA SER A 29 -5.13 -14.66 -18.41
C SER A 29 -5.99 -13.45 -18.74
N THR A 30 -6.98 -13.61 -19.63
CA THR A 30 -7.93 -12.56 -20.00
C THR A 30 -8.87 -12.22 -18.84
N GLU A 31 -9.35 -13.23 -18.13
CA GLU A 31 -10.25 -13.02 -17.00
C GLU A 31 -9.51 -12.40 -15.81
N LEU A 32 -8.28 -12.82 -15.55
CA LEU A 32 -7.45 -12.22 -14.52
C LEU A 32 -7.16 -10.75 -14.83
N ALA A 33 -6.79 -10.42 -16.08
CA ALA A 33 -6.56 -9.04 -16.49
C ALA A 33 -7.81 -8.17 -16.31
N ARG A 34 -9.00 -8.73 -16.62
CA ARG A 34 -10.28 -8.04 -16.44
C ARG A 34 -10.62 -7.81 -14.97
N GLN A 35 -10.41 -8.81 -14.11
CA GLN A 35 -10.71 -8.71 -12.68
C GLN A 35 -9.73 -7.80 -11.94
N SER A 36 -8.49 -7.70 -12.41
CA SER A 36 -7.43 -6.92 -11.77
C SER A 36 -7.23 -5.53 -12.37
N ASP A 37 -8.14 -5.07 -13.26
CA ASP A 37 -8.01 -3.76 -13.92
C ASP A 37 -6.58 -3.51 -14.47
N ALA A 38 -6.05 -4.52 -15.18
CA ALA A 38 -4.67 -4.51 -15.65
C ALA A 38 -4.43 -3.39 -16.67
N ARG A 39 -3.42 -2.56 -16.41
CA ARG A 39 -3.05 -1.41 -17.23
C ARG A 39 -1.56 -1.44 -17.55
N ALA A 40 -1.18 -0.84 -18.67
CA ALA A 40 0.21 -0.60 -19.01
C ALA A 40 0.35 0.77 -19.67
N HIS A 41 1.35 1.55 -19.24
CA HIS A 41 1.68 2.84 -19.80
C HIS A 41 3.22 2.96 -19.94
N GLY A 42 3.70 2.89 -21.17
CA GLY A 42 5.15 2.89 -21.43
C GLY A 42 5.86 1.72 -20.78
N THR A 43 6.71 2.02 -19.81
CA THR A 43 7.48 1.02 -19.02
C THR A 43 6.81 0.66 -17.70
N THR A 44 5.67 1.28 -17.38
CA THR A 44 4.92 1.03 -16.15
C THR A 44 3.79 0.05 -16.41
N HIS A 45 3.70 -0.96 -15.58
CA HIS A 45 2.70 -2.02 -15.64
C HIS A 45 2.03 -2.12 -14.28
N CYS A 46 0.71 -2.09 -14.24
CA CYS A 46 -0.01 -2.15 -12.98
C CYS A 46 -1.24 -3.07 -13.05
N VAL A 47 -1.59 -3.57 -11.89
CA VAL A 47 -2.82 -4.32 -11.62
C VAL A 47 -3.37 -3.88 -10.27
N SER A 48 -4.70 -3.88 -10.14
CA SER A 48 -5.40 -3.69 -8.88
C SER A 48 -6.47 -4.78 -8.79
N PHE A 49 -6.21 -5.77 -7.98
CA PHE A 49 -7.11 -6.90 -7.76
C PHE A 49 -7.89 -6.65 -6.48
N GLN A 50 -9.18 -6.41 -6.64
CA GLN A 50 -10.06 -5.76 -5.67
C GLN A 50 -9.76 -4.25 -5.50
N PRO A 51 -10.76 -3.42 -5.13
CA PRO A 51 -10.60 -1.97 -5.22
C PRO A 51 -9.68 -1.40 -4.14
N ASN A 52 -8.51 -0.97 -4.56
CA ASN A 52 -7.59 -0.12 -3.80
C ASN A 52 -7.32 1.17 -4.57
N GLY A 53 -6.78 2.18 -3.90
CA GLY A 53 -6.35 3.40 -4.54
C GLY A 53 -5.00 3.21 -5.25
N LEU A 54 -4.99 3.35 -6.56
CA LEU A 54 -3.79 3.48 -7.38
C LEU A 54 -3.85 4.80 -8.11
N GLU A 55 -2.82 5.62 -7.96
CA GLU A 55 -2.70 6.86 -8.70
C GLU A 55 -1.36 6.95 -9.44
N GLU A 56 -1.44 7.29 -10.71
CA GLU A 56 -0.32 7.59 -11.59
C GLU A 56 -0.47 9.00 -12.10
N ASN A 57 0.51 9.85 -11.84
CA ASN A 57 0.53 11.20 -12.39
C ASN A 57 1.81 11.42 -13.20
N TRP A 58 1.64 11.76 -14.47
CA TRP A 58 2.71 11.95 -15.43
C TRP A 58 2.82 13.43 -15.78
N ASN A 59 3.85 14.07 -15.24
CA ASN A 59 4.22 15.44 -15.63
C ASN A 59 5.51 15.40 -16.45
N GLN A 60 5.74 16.41 -17.30
CA GLN A 60 6.95 16.50 -18.11
C GLN A 60 8.24 16.65 -17.27
N ASP A 61 8.12 17.16 -16.04
CA ASP A 61 9.26 17.50 -15.20
C ASP A 61 9.57 16.46 -14.11
N VAL A 62 8.59 15.66 -13.68
CA VAL A 62 8.74 14.58 -12.68
C VAL A 62 7.72 13.50 -12.93
N GLN A 63 8.09 12.25 -12.60
CA GLN A 63 7.17 11.12 -12.66
C GLN A 63 6.82 10.71 -11.24
N LEU A 64 5.54 10.75 -10.91
CA LEU A 64 5.00 10.35 -9.62
C LEU A 64 4.16 9.09 -9.76
N ARG A 65 4.37 8.14 -8.88
CA ARG A 65 3.58 6.91 -8.72
C ARG A 65 3.20 6.81 -7.26
N ALA A 66 1.96 6.44 -6.99
CA ALA A 66 1.49 6.23 -5.62
C ALA A 66 0.61 4.99 -5.52
N ILE A 67 0.78 4.25 -4.44
CA ILE A 67 -0.09 3.14 -4.04
C ILE A 67 -0.67 3.47 -2.68
N PHE A 68 -1.95 3.18 -2.54
CA PHE A 68 -2.71 3.35 -1.31
C PHE A 68 -3.40 2.05 -0.95
N ASP A 69 -3.38 1.69 0.31
CA ASP A 69 -4.09 0.54 0.83
C ASP A 69 -5.03 0.99 1.94
N GLY A 70 -6.33 0.92 1.66
CA GLY A 70 -7.38 1.43 2.53
C GLY A 70 -7.94 0.35 3.45
N HIS A 71 -8.13 0.66 4.73
CA HIS A 71 -8.75 -0.24 5.68
C HIS A 71 -9.96 0.37 6.39
N MET A 72 -10.86 -0.49 6.84
CA MET A 72 -12.15 -0.16 7.46
C MET A 72 -13.15 0.58 6.55
N GLY A 73 -12.85 0.73 5.25
CA GLY A 73 -13.68 1.38 4.25
C GLY A 73 -12.86 2.18 3.24
N TYR A 74 -13.53 2.86 2.32
CA TYR A 74 -12.88 3.48 1.16
C TYR A 74 -12.89 5.01 1.17
N ASP A 75 -13.62 5.65 2.10
CA ASP A 75 -13.78 7.11 2.09
C ASP A 75 -12.45 7.84 2.31
N THR A 76 -11.57 7.30 3.15
CA THR A 76 -10.24 7.89 3.42
C THR A 76 -9.29 7.67 2.26
N VAL A 77 -9.14 6.44 1.79
CA VAL A 77 -8.21 6.14 0.70
C VAL A 77 -8.58 6.90 -0.57
N ASN A 78 -9.86 6.99 -0.92
CA ASN A 78 -10.32 7.77 -2.07
C ASN A 78 -9.99 9.26 -1.92
N HIS A 79 -10.26 9.82 -0.74
CA HIS A 79 -9.96 11.23 -0.47
C HIS A 79 -8.45 11.52 -0.54
N VAL A 80 -7.64 10.64 0.03
CA VAL A 80 -6.18 10.80 0.02
C VAL A 80 -5.63 10.66 -1.39
N ALA A 81 -6.05 9.65 -2.14
CA ALA A 81 -5.63 9.43 -3.53
C ALA A 81 -5.97 10.65 -4.41
N GLU A 82 -7.17 11.22 -4.27
CA GLU A 82 -7.61 12.38 -5.04
C GLU A 82 -6.77 13.65 -4.75
N HIS A 83 -6.30 13.84 -3.51
CA HIS A 83 -5.69 15.10 -3.11
C HIS A 83 -4.17 15.07 -2.99
N LEU A 84 -3.58 13.90 -2.67
CA LEU A 84 -2.16 13.82 -2.33
C LEU A 84 -1.27 14.11 -3.52
N SER A 85 -1.52 13.48 -4.66
CA SER A 85 -0.72 13.65 -5.88
C SER A 85 -0.75 15.08 -6.36
N THR A 86 -1.93 15.71 -6.36
CA THR A 86 -2.08 17.12 -6.74
C THR A 86 -1.27 18.03 -5.80
N LYS A 87 -1.30 17.79 -4.50
CA LYS A 87 -0.54 18.57 -3.52
C LYS A 87 0.97 18.37 -3.67
N VAL A 88 1.43 17.15 -3.94
CA VAL A 88 2.85 16.90 -4.25
C VAL A 88 3.27 17.68 -5.48
N GLN A 89 2.49 17.62 -6.56
CA GLN A 89 2.77 18.33 -7.80
C GLN A 89 2.81 19.83 -7.59
N ASP A 90 1.84 20.41 -6.91
CA ASP A 90 1.79 21.86 -6.63
C ASP A 90 3.02 22.32 -5.84
N ARG A 91 3.44 21.55 -4.85
CA ARG A 91 4.62 21.88 -4.03
C ARG A 91 5.91 21.75 -4.85
N LEU A 92 6.03 20.72 -5.67
CA LEU A 92 7.18 20.55 -6.58
C LEU A 92 7.26 21.68 -7.59
N ASN A 93 6.16 22.04 -8.26
CA ASN A 93 6.12 23.13 -9.24
C ASN A 93 6.56 24.48 -8.63
N ASN A 94 6.22 24.72 -7.37
CA ASN A 94 6.62 25.93 -6.66
C ASN A 94 8.08 25.91 -6.19
N ALA A 95 8.73 24.75 -6.12
CA ALA A 95 10.08 24.56 -5.60
C ALA A 95 11.15 24.45 -6.71
N PHE A 96 10.77 24.10 -7.97
CA PHE A 96 11.69 23.99 -9.10
C PHE A 96 12.30 25.35 -9.51
N PRO A 97 13.60 25.44 -9.93
CA PRO A 97 14.44 24.36 -10.43
C PRO A 97 15.58 23.90 -9.49
N LYS A 98 15.50 24.12 -8.20
CA LYS A 98 16.59 23.83 -7.25
C LYS A 98 16.15 22.83 -6.16
N LEU A 99 15.90 21.61 -6.55
CA LEU A 99 15.58 20.56 -5.57
C LEU A 99 16.80 19.68 -5.35
N ASP A 100 17.50 19.90 -4.22
CA ASP A 100 18.43 18.92 -3.69
C ASP A 100 17.67 17.74 -3.07
N PRO A 101 18.30 16.56 -2.92
CA PRO A 101 17.64 15.36 -2.43
C PRO A 101 16.95 15.51 -1.06
N ASP A 102 17.54 16.28 -0.15
CA ASP A 102 17.00 16.47 1.21
C ASP A 102 15.76 17.36 1.18
N SER A 103 15.75 18.39 0.33
CA SER A 103 14.59 19.26 0.15
C SER A 103 13.38 18.50 -0.42
N VAL A 104 13.59 17.61 -1.41
CA VAL A 104 12.51 16.75 -1.93
C VAL A 104 12.02 15.77 -0.87
N SER A 105 12.93 15.16 -0.13
CA SER A 105 12.58 14.24 0.95
C SER A 105 11.73 14.92 2.03
N SER A 106 12.11 16.13 2.41
CA SER A 106 11.36 16.96 3.38
C SER A 106 10.00 17.37 2.83
N LEU A 107 9.93 17.74 1.54
CA LEU A 107 8.69 18.13 0.88
C LEU A 107 7.69 16.95 0.85
N LEU A 108 8.14 15.76 0.48
CA LEU A 108 7.27 14.58 0.46
C LEU A 108 6.72 14.25 1.86
N ALA A 109 7.58 14.33 2.88
CA ALA A 109 7.15 14.12 4.26
C ALA A 109 6.13 15.18 4.71
N GLU A 110 6.38 16.46 4.40
CA GLU A 110 5.49 17.57 4.74
C GLU A 110 4.14 17.45 4.03
N VAL A 111 4.11 17.08 2.75
CA VAL A 111 2.84 16.95 2.02
C VAL A 111 1.99 15.83 2.59
N ILE A 112 2.59 14.66 2.88
CA ILE A 112 1.89 13.55 3.50
C ILE A 112 1.28 14.00 4.84
N THR A 113 2.07 14.61 5.72
CA THR A 113 1.57 15.10 7.01
C THR A 113 0.48 16.16 6.86
N THR A 114 0.62 17.08 5.90
CA THR A 114 -0.36 18.16 5.66
C THR A 114 -1.72 17.63 5.17
N VAL A 115 -1.71 16.61 4.29
CA VAL A 115 -2.96 15.97 3.84
C VAL A 115 -3.68 15.36 5.03
N ASP A 116 -2.94 14.72 5.88
CA ASP A 116 -3.46 14.13 7.10
C ASP A 116 -4.05 15.18 8.05
N ASP A 117 -3.32 16.23 8.38
CA ASP A 117 -3.78 17.31 9.24
C ASP A 117 -5.08 17.94 8.71
N SER A 118 -5.27 17.99 7.37
CA SER A 118 -6.47 18.53 6.77
C SER A 118 -7.72 17.71 7.09
N LEU A 119 -7.60 16.40 7.21
CA LEU A 119 -8.72 15.53 7.57
C LEU A 119 -9.16 15.73 9.04
N LEU A 120 -8.22 16.01 9.95
CA LEU A 120 -8.59 16.41 11.32
C LEU A 120 -9.34 17.72 11.35
N VAL A 121 -8.80 18.72 10.70
CA VAL A 121 -9.45 20.02 10.63
C VAL A 121 -10.88 19.83 10.11
N ASP A 122 -11.04 18.98 9.10
CA ASP A 122 -12.35 18.63 8.55
C ASP A 122 -13.27 17.97 9.58
N LEU A 123 -12.77 16.99 10.33
CA LEU A 123 -13.53 16.33 11.39
C LEU A 123 -13.93 17.33 12.46
N LEU A 124 -12.96 18.03 13.04
CA LEU A 124 -13.19 18.91 14.19
C LEU A 124 -14.00 20.16 13.82
N SER A 125 -14.02 20.54 12.54
CA SER A 125 -14.85 21.67 12.09
C SER A 125 -16.35 21.46 12.30
N GLY A 126 -16.80 20.22 12.41
CA GLY A 126 -18.20 19.86 12.56
C GLY A 126 -18.55 19.24 13.91
N ILE A 127 -17.57 19.04 14.79
CA ILE A 127 -17.77 18.37 16.07
C ILE A 127 -17.50 19.35 17.21
N PRO A 128 -18.37 19.41 18.22
CA PRO A 128 -18.15 20.24 19.41
C PRO A 128 -16.90 19.83 20.19
N SER A 129 -16.38 20.75 21.01
CA SER A 129 -15.26 20.46 21.91
C SER A 129 -15.58 19.33 22.90
N GLU A 130 -14.54 18.69 23.46
CA GLU A 130 -14.69 17.59 24.44
C GLU A 130 -15.66 17.94 25.58
N SER A 131 -15.53 19.15 26.13
CA SER A 131 -16.41 19.61 27.22
C SER A 131 -17.87 19.72 26.78
N GLN A 132 -18.11 20.14 25.55
CA GLN A 132 -19.45 20.23 24.98
C GLN A 132 -19.99 18.83 24.66
N LEU A 133 -19.19 17.95 24.04
CA LEU A 133 -19.56 16.56 23.74
C LEU A 133 -20.05 15.82 24.98
N SER A 134 -19.39 16.03 26.12
CA SER A 134 -19.75 15.39 27.38
C SER A 134 -21.15 15.78 27.89
N SER A 135 -21.67 16.95 27.51
CA SER A 135 -22.96 17.45 27.93
C SER A 135 -24.11 17.21 26.95
N LEU A 136 -23.83 16.78 25.72
CA LEU A 136 -24.84 16.54 24.69
C LEU A 136 -25.68 15.28 25.00
N THR A 137 -26.95 15.36 24.63
CA THR A 137 -27.82 14.18 24.57
C THR A 137 -27.50 13.31 23.36
N GLU A 138 -27.91 12.05 23.36
CA GLU A 138 -27.76 11.17 22.17
C GLU A 138 -28.44 11.74 20.93
N TYR A 139 -29.61 12.37 21.09
CA TYR A 139 -30.33 12.98 19.98
C TYR A 139 -29.52 14.12 19.35
N GLU A 140 -28.90 14.98 20.16
CA GLU A 140 -28.05 16.08 19.66
C GLU A 140 -26.80 15.52 18.93
N VAL A 141 -26.18 14.47 19.46
CA VAL A 141 -25.06 13.81 18.79
C VAL A 141 -25.51 13.24 17.44
N GLN A 142 -26.65 12.54 17.38
CA GLN A 142 -27.19 12.03 16.12
C GLN A 142 -27.48 13.13 15.09
N ASN A 143 -27.94 14.29 15.53
CA ASN A 143 -28.15 15.42 14.63
C ASN A 143 -26.82 15.97 14.09
N ILE A 144 -25.78 16.06 14.92
CA ILE A 144 -24.43 16.47 14.48
C ILE A 144 -23.87 15.48 13.48
N LEU A 145 -24.06 14.17 13.69
CA LEU A 145 -23.61 13.11 12.80
C LEU A 145 -24.49 12.95 11.54
N GLY A 146 -25.53 13.74 11.41
CA GLY A 146 -26.39 13.79 10.22
C GLY A 146 -25.80 14.68 9.11
N GLY A 147 -26.28 14.48 7.88
CA GLY A 147 -25.91 15.33 6.75
C GLY A 147 -24.43 15.26 6.37
N ASP A 148 -23.84 16.41 6.02
CA ASP A 148 -22.48 16.54 5.49
C ASP A 148 -21.37 16.13 6.48
N HIS A 149 -21.65 16.18 7.78
CA HIS A 149 -20.66 15.76 8.79
C HIS A 149 -20.46 14.26 8.84
N ARG A 150 -21.43 13.45 8.41
CA ARG A 150 -21.32 12.00 8.43
C ARG A 150 -20.15 11.48 7.59
N SER A 151 -19.96 12.01 6.39
CA SER A 151 -18.87 11.62 5.51
C SER A 151 -17.50 11.93 6.12
N LYS A 152 -17.37 13.07 6.79
CA LYS A 152 -16.14 13.47 7.50
C LYS A 152 -15.84 12.53 8.66
N VAL A 153 -16.87 12.16 9.44
CA VAL A 153 -16.71 11.19 10.54
C VAL A 153 -16.35 9.80 10.02
N LEU A 154 -17.00 9.32 8.96
CA LEU A 154 -16.67 8.01 8.37
C LEU A 154 -15.23 7.98 7.87
N ARG A 155 -14.80 9.01 7.13
CA ARG A 155 -13.38 9.14 6.73
C ARG A 155 -12.44 9.08 7.92
N SER A 156 -12.78 9.75 9.01
CA SER A 156 -11.94 9.76 10.20
C SER A 156 -11.83 8.41 10.91
N MET A 157 -12.76 7.50 10.68
CA MET A 157 -12.77 6.14 11.27
C MET A 157 -12.02 5.11 10.42
N GLN A 158 -11.70 5.45 9.19
CA GLN A 158 -11.01 4.61 8.22
C GLN A 158 -9.57 5.09 8.08
N GLY A 159 -8.71 4.27 7.55
CA GLY A 159 -7.31 4.63 7.32
C GLY A 159 -6.80 4.17 5.97
N THR A 160 -5.59 4.62 5.62
CA THR A 160 -4.88 4.17 4.43
C THR A 160 -3.38 4.17 4.64
N THR A 161 -2.69 3.19 4.09
CA THR A 161 -1.25 3.25 3.87
C THR A 161 -0.95 4.11 2.66
N VAL A 162 0.28 4.55 2.51
CA VAL A 162 0.73 5.34 1.36
C VAL A 162 2.16 4.98 0.99
N ILE A 163 2.40 4.69 -0.28
CA ILE A 163 3.73 4.72 -0.87
C ILE A 163 3.71 5.67 -2.06
N ILE A 164 4.64 6.62 -2.06
CA ILE A 164 4.89 7.52 -3.20
C ILE A 164 6.29 7.24 -3.70
N ALA A 165 6.44 7.01 -5.00
CA ALA A 165 7.72 7.02 -5.69
C ALA A 165 7.78 8.20 -6.66
N LEU A 166 8.85 8.95 -6.60
CA LEU A 166 9.12 10.11 -7.44
C LEU A 166 10.44 9.93 -8.15
N THR A 167 10.48 10.12 -9.47
CA THR A 167 11.73 10.20 -10.24
C THR A 167 11.83 11.53 -10.96
N ASN A 168 13.07 12.03 -11.13
CA ASN A 168 13.32 13.16 -12.01
C ASN A 168 13.20 12.73 -13.49
N PRO A 169 13.12 13.69 -14.44
CA PRO A 169 12.90 13.40 -15.87
C PRO A 169 13.95 12.49 -16.50
N ASP A 170 15.18 12.57 -16.01
CA ASP A 170 16.31 11.79 -16.53
C ASP A 170 16.40 10.40 -15.90
N ASN A 171 15.50 10.05 -14.96
CA ASN A 171 15.54 8.83 -14.14
C ASN A 171 16.90 8.61 -13.46
N GLU A 172 17.54 9.69 -13.02
CA GLU A 172 18.81 9.64 -12.29
C GLU A 172 18.62 9.63 -10.79
N ASP A 173 17.50 10.17 -10.30
CA ASP A 173 17.14 10.28 -8.89
C ASP A 173 15.81 9.63 -8.62
N LEU A 174 15.73 8.86 -7.51
CA LEU A 174 14.51 8.22 -7.03
C LEU A 174 14.30 8.54 -5.56
N TRP A 175 13.13 9.05 -5.23
CA TRP A 175 12.64 9.18 -3.85
C TRP A 175 11.48 8.25 -3.63
N VAL A 176 11.47 7.59 -2.48
CA VAL A 176 10.32 6.78 -2.04
C VAL A 176 9.93 7.21 -0.63
N ALA A 177 8.74 7.76 -0.51
CA ALA A 177 8.09 8.03 0.77
C ALA A 177 7.14 6.88 1.10
N SER A 178 7.28 6.29 2.28
CA SER A 178 6.45 5.16 2.72
C SER A 178 5.83 5.41 4.09
N LEU A 179 4.56 5.06 4.22
CA LEU A 179 3.78 5.15 5.43
C LEU A 179 2.77 4.00 5.48
N GLY A 180 2.93 3.06 6.42
CA GLY A 180 2.18 1.82 6.51
C GLY A 180 3.04 0.61 6.23
N ASP A 181 2.45 -0.50 5.81
CA ASP A 181 3.10 -1.79 5.61
C ASP A 181 3.10 -2.30 4.16
N SER A 182 2.66 -1.47 3.23
CA SER A 182 2.90 -1.69 1.79
C SER A 182 4.41 -1.64 1.46
N TYR A 183 4.79 -2.19 0.33
CA TYR A 183 6.19 -2.39 -0.02
C TYR A 183 6.61 -1.63 -1.28
N ALA A 184 7.85 -1.12 -1.26
CA ALA A 184 8.55 -0.63 -2.44
C ALA A 184 9.96 -1.24 -2.48
N VAL A 185 10.33 -1.82 -3.63
CA VAL A 185 11.58 -2.55 -3.82
C VAL A 185 12.22 -2.10 -5.13
N LEU A 186 13.52 -1.78 -5.08
CA LEU A 186 14.35 -1.60 -6.26
C LEU A 186 15.01 -2.93 -6.61
N GLY A 187 14.67 -3.46 -7.78
CA GLY A 187 15.34 -4.60 -8.38
C GLY A 187 16.49 -4.14 -9.26
N ILE A 188 17.64 -4.80 -9.17
CA ILE A 188 18.83 -4.54 -9.99
C ILE A 188 19.28 -5.86 -10.62
N GLN A 189 19.34 -5.90 -11.94
CA GLN A 189 19.83 -7.06 -12.69
C GLN A 189 21.08 -6.70 -13.49
N SER A 190 22.14 -7.48 -13.32
CA SER A 190 23.36 -7.37 -14.13
C SER A 190 23.21 -8.16 -15.43
N SER A 191 23.59 -7.54 -16.56
CA SER A 191 23.62 -8.22 -17.86
C SER A 191 24.80 -9.20 -18.02
N TYR A 192 25.75 -9.17 -17.08
CA TYR A 192 27.01 -9.92 -17.20
C TYR A 192 26.95 -11.30 -16.52
N ASP A 193 26.44 -11.36 -15.31
CA ASP A 193 26.49 -12.56 -14.45
C ASP A 193 25.10 -13.01 -13.98
N ASP A 194 24.06 -12.45 -14.57
CA ASP A 194 22.64 -12.70 -14.22
C ASP A 194 22.33 -12.46 -12.73
N ARG A 195 23.23 -11.75 -12.03
CA ARG A 195 23.05 -11.41 -10.62
C ARG A 195 21.86 -10.47 -10.50
N ARG A 196 21.02 -10.79 -9.54
CA ARG A 196 19.83 -10.00 -9.17
C ARG A 196 19.96 -9.59 -7.72
N GLU A 197 19.71 -8.32 -7.48
CA GLU A 197 19.69 -7.77 -6.13
C GLU A 197 18.36 -7.06 -5.93
N SER A 198 17.78 -7.22 -4.74
CA SER A 198 16.57 -6.52 -4.33
C SER A 198 16.88 -5.63 -3.14
N MET A 199 16.55 -4.34 -3.23
CA MET A 199 16.74 -3.38 -2.16
C MET A 199 15.40 -2.79 -1.75
N PHE A 200 15.02 -2.99 -0.47
CA PHE A 200 13.82 -2.35 0.07
C PHE A 200 13.97 -0.83 0.11
N LEU A 201 13.00 -0.14 -0.48
CA LEU A 201 12.89 1.31 -0.46
C LEU A 201 11.86 1.79 0.57
N SER A 202 10.93 0.95 0.97
CA SER A 202 9.99 1.24 2.05
C SER A 202 10.44 0.62 3.37
N SER A 203 9.89 1.13 4.47
CA SER A 203 9.93 0.52 5.79
C SER A 203 8.53 -0.01 6.08
N TYR A 204 8.41 -1.22 6.62
CA TYR A 204 7.11 -1.73 7.03
C TYR A 204 6.78 -1.22 8.44
N HIS A 205 5.69 -0.47 8.53
CA HIS A 205 5.24 0.16 9.77
C HIS A 205 4.10 -0.64 10.38
N ASN A 206 4.42 -1.80 10.93
CA ASN A 206 3.45 -2.65 11.62
C ASN A 206 4.01 -3.24 12.92
N GLY A 207 3.18 -3.93 13.67
CA GLY A 207 3.55 -4.48 14.98
C GLY A 207 4.59 -5.61 14.94
N LEU A 208 4.98 -6.12 13.77
CA LEU A 208 6.08 -7.07 13.60
C LEU A 208 7.43 -6.37 13.55
N ASN A 209 7.48 -5.09 13.14
CA ASN A 209 8.72 -4.32 13.07
C ASN A 209 9.27 -4.01 14.47
N PRO A 210 10.49 -4.46 14.83
CA PRO A 210 11.07 -4.22 16.16
C PRO A 210 11.19 -2.73 16.50
N ARG A 211 11.49 -1.87 15.54
CA ARG A 211 11.63 -0.41 15.76
C ARG A 211 10.29 0.23 16.11
N GLU A 212 9.23 -0.18 15.42
CA GLU A 212 7.88 0.30 15.69
C GLU A 212 7.37 -0.19 17.05
N ARG A 213 7.62 -1.45 17.39
CA ARG A 213 7.32 -1.99 18.73
C ARG A 213 8.01 -1.18 19.83
N GLU A 214 9.31 -0.93 19.67
CA GLU A 214 10.09 -0.14 20.64
C GLU A 214 9.56 1.30 20.75
N ARG A 215 9.21 1.94 19.62
CA ARG A 215 8.61 3.28 19.60
C ARG A 215 7.32 3.33 20.41
N LEU A 216 6.41 2.39 20.20
CA LEU A 216 5.13 2.32 20.89
C LEU A 216 5.31 2.05 22.39
N ILE A 217 6.10 1.04 22.75
CA ILE A 217 6.32 0.69 24.16
C ILE A 217 7.01 1.85 24.91
N ARG A 218 7.97 2.53 24.27
CA ARG A 218 8.66 3.68 24.88
C ARG A 218 7.73 4.90 25.01
N GLY A 219 6.84 5.10 24.04
CA GLY A 219 5.86 6.19 24.07
C GLY A 219 4.77 6.00 25.14
N HIS A 220 4.47 4.74 25.49
CA HIS A 220 3.38 4.36 26.40
C HIS A 220 3.87 3.42 27.53
N PRO A 221 4.79 3.88 28.40
CA PRO A 221 5.52 3.00 29.32
C PRO A 221 4.65 2.32 30.39
N ASN A 222 3.46 2.84 30.65
CA ASN A 222 2.53 2.30 31.63
C ASN A 222 1.35 1.52 31.02
N GLU A 223 1.43 1.22 29.74
CA GLU A 223 0.38 0.56 28.98
C GLU A 223 0.85 -0.79 28.44
N PRO A 224 0.75 -1.87 29.23
CA PRO A 224 1.24 -3.19 28.81
C PRO A 224 0.49 -3.77 27.58
N GLU A 225 -0.71 -3.28 27.32
CA GLU A 225 -1.55 -3.71 26.18
C GLU A 225 -1.45 -2.77 24.98
N VAL A 226 -0.51 -1.82 24.95
CA VAL A 226 -0.28 -0.94 23.80
C VAL A 226 -0.07 -1.72 22.50
N LEU A 227 0.55 -2.90 22.60
CA LEU A 227 0.67 -3.89 21.55
C LEU A 227 0.14 -5.25 22.05
N SER A 228 -0.89 -5.76 21.44
CA SER A 228 -1.43 -7.10 21.69
C SER A 228 -1.50 -7.87 20.38
N ARG A 229 -0.86 -9.06 20.32
CA ARG A 229 -0.78 -9.89 19.10
C ARG A 229 -0.25 -9.12 17.87
N ASN A 230 0.78 -8.30 18.07
CA ASN A 230 1.38 -7.41 17.07
C ASN A 230 0.43 -6.35 16.49
N ARG A 231 -0.67 -6.05 17.18
CA ARG A 231 -1.63 -5.01 16.79
C ARG A 231 -1.68 -3.91 17.85
N VAL A 232 -1.76 -2.67 17.40
CA VAL A 232 -1.94 -1.49 18.26
C VAL A 232 -3.27 -1.63 18.99
N LEU A 233 -3.24 -1.56 20.31
CA LEU A 233 -4.38 -1.79 21.21
C LEU A 233 -5.17 -3.08 20.88
N GLY A 234 -4.51 -4.06 20.24
CA GLY A 234 -5.10 -5.33 19.83
C GLY A 234 -6.03 -5.26 18.61
N GLY A 235 -6.12 -4.12 17.94
CA GLY A 235 -7.01 -3.90 16.80
C GLY A 235 -6.28 -3.69 15.47
N LEU A 236 -5.45 -2.67 15.37
CA LEU A 236 -4.83 -2.22 14.12
C LEU A 236 -3.45 -2.86 13.91
N ALA A 237 -3.21 -3.43 12.72
CA ALA A 237 -1.92 -4.03 12.38
C ALA A 237 -0.84 -2.96 12.18
N VAL A 238 -1.16 -1.92 11.41
CA VAL A 238 -0.24 -0.84 11.10
C VAL A 238 0.04 0.06 12.32
N THR A 239 1.26 0.51 12.45
CA THR A 239 1.73 1.41 13.52
C THR A 239 2.00 2.82 13.03
N ARG A 240 2.13 2.97 11.71
CA ARG A 240 2.13 4.25 11.01
C ARG A 240 1.22 4.13 9.82
N VAL A 241 0.29 4.99 9.76
CA VAL A 241 -0.59 5.23 8.62
C VAL A 241 -0.63 6.73 8.43
N GLN A 242 -1.21 7.23 7.38
CA GLN A 242 -1.28 8.67 7.17
C GLN A 242 -1.92 9.36 8.37
N HIS A 243 -1.09 9.93 9.30
CA HIS A 243 -1.52 10.44 10.61
C HIS A 243 -0.43 11.24 11.35
N ALA A 244 -0.69 12.48 11.80
CA ALA A 244 0.23 13.33 12.55
C ALA A 244 0.35 13.02 14.04
N CYS A 245 1.54 13.22 14.59
CA CYS A 245 1.73 13.50 16.01
C CYS A 245 0.95 14.76 16.38
N ASN A 246 -0.08 14.58 17.15
CA ASN A 246 -1.05 15.50 17.70
C ASN A 246 -2.39 15.58 16.98
N HIS A 247 -2.52 15.14 15.71
CA HIS A 247 -3.83 15.19 15.03
C HIS A 247 -3.71 14.47 13.66
N VAL A 248 -4.19 13.40 13.28
CA VAL A 248 -5.29 12.78 12.73
C VAL A 248 -5.52 12.48 11.24
N SER A 249 -5.70 11.38 10.68
CA SER A 249 -6.75 10.97 9.76
C SER A 249 -6.95 9.48 9.75
N GLY A 250 -8.20 9.06 9.64
CA GLY A 250 -8.56 7.67 9.80
C GLY A 250 -8.09 7.09 11.15
N ASP A 251 -8.63 6.00 11.57
CA ASP A 251 -8.23 5.37 12.84
C ASP A 251 -8.20 6.31 14.05
N TYR A 252 -9.06 7.33 14.04
CA TYR A 252 -9.20 8.28 15.16
C TYR A 252 -9.47 7.64 16.52
N PRO A 253 -10.09 6.46 16.59
CA PRO A 253 -10.20 5.72 17.83
C PRO A 253 -8.85 5.46 18.52
N TYR A 254 -7.73 5.43 17.76
CA TYR A 254 -6.38 5.22 18.29
C TYR A 254 -5.64 6.52 18.65
N LYS A 255 -6.25 7.68 18.44
CA LYS A 255 -5.56 8.97 18.48
C LYS A 255 -6.25 10.04 19.28
N LEU A 256 -7.57 10.05 19.27
CA LEU A 256 -8.35 10.99 20.04
C LEU A 256 -8.72 10.43 21.40
N PRO A 257 -8.94 11.30 22.38
CA PRO A 257 -9.46 10.90 23.68
C PRO A 257 -10.74 10.06 23.56
N SER A 258 -10.95 9.14 24.48
CA SER A 258 -12.06 8.17 24.49
C SER A 258 -13.44 8.81 24.34
N ILE A 259 -13.60 10.06 24.76
CA ILE A 259 -14.87 10.80 24.63
C ILE A 259 -15.34 10.92 23.17
N TYR A 260 -14.42 11.07 22.21
CA TYR A 260 -14.78 11.08 20.78
C TYR A 260 -15.24 9.70 20.33
N THR A 261 -14.60 8.65 20.81
CA THR A 261 -15.03 7.28 20.52
C THR A 261 -16.42 7.02 21.08
N ASP A 262 -16.67 7.34 22.33
CA ASP A 262 -17.95 7.11 23.02
C ASP A 262 -19.08 7.92 22.39
N ARG A 263 -18.83 9.17 22.04
CA ARG A 263 -19.88 10.11 21.62
C ARG A 263 -20.04 10.25 20.12
N VAL A 264 -19.00 9.92 19.33
CA VAL A 264 -18.98 10.15 17.88
C VAL A 264 -18.83 8.84 17.13
N PHE A 265 -17.71 8.13 17.28
CA PHE A 265 -17.37 6.99 16.43
C PHE A 265 -18.29 5.78 16.63
N LEU A 266 -18.66 5.45 17.86
CA LEU A 266 -19.62 4.37 18.12
C LEU A 266 -21.00 4.65 17.53
N HIS A 267 -21.43 5.90 17.54
CA HIS A 267 -22.71 6.30 16.94
C HIS A 267 -22.66 6.31 15.40
N ALA A 268 -21.50 6.59 14.82
CA ALA A 268 -21.31 6.59 13.37
C ALA A 268 -21.07 5.19 12.78
N SER A 269 -20.67 4.20 13.61
CA SER A 269 -20.34 2.83 13.19
C SER A 269 -21.46 2.16 12.39
N GLN A 270 -21.11 1.61 11.22
CA GLN A 270 -22.06 1.06 10.26
C GLN A 270 -22.37 -0.41 10.50
N SER A 271 -21.44 -1.16 11.12
CA SER A 271 -21.60 -2.60 11.37
C SER A 271 -21.38 -2.96 12.83
N ARG A 272 -21.87 -4.14 13.22
CA ARG A 272 -21.63 -4.69 14.54
C ARG A 272 -20.14 -4.95 14.77
N ASN A 273 -19.45 -5.54 13.81
CA ASN A 273 -18.01 -5.86 13.90
C ASN A 273 -17.17 -4.59 14.09
N GLN A 274 -17.46 -3.54 13.33
CA GLN A 274 -16.80 -2.24 13.48
C GLN A 274 -17.01 -1.66 14.88
N ARG A 275 -18.24 -1.73 15.41
CA ARG A 275 -18.56 -1.24 16.76
C ARG A 275 -17.85 -2.05 17.85
N GLU A 276 -17.79 -3.37 17.73
CA GLU A 276 -17.09 -4.24 18.69
C GLU A 276 -15.58 -3.97 18.69
N LEU A 277 -14.98 -3.78 17.51
CA LEU A 277 -13.57 -3.41 17.39
C LEU A 277 -13.28 -2.06 18.06
N ILE A 278 -14.05 -1.02 17.72
CA ILE A 278 -13.90 0.33 18.28
C ILE A 278 -14.05 0.31 19.81
N ASN A 279 -15.02 -0.41 20.35
CA ASN A 279 -15.19 -0.59 21.80
C ASN A 279 -13.98 -1.28 22.45
N SER A 280 -13.44 -2.31 21.79
CA SER A 280 -12.26 -3.02 22.29
C SER A 280 -11.04 -2.11 22.37
N VAL A 281 -10.84 -1.27 21.35
CA VAL A 281 -9.77 -0.25 21.32
C VAL A 281 -9.99 0.79 22.39
N ASN A 282 -11.20 1.33 22.50
CA ASN A 282 -11.54 2.40 23.44
C ASN A 282 -11.23 2.03 24.91
N ASN A 283 -11.47 0.78 25.28
CA ASN A 283 -11.16 0.27 26.63
C ASN A 283 -9.66 0.28 26.95
N ARG A 284 -8.78 0.38 25.94
CA ARG A 284 -7.32 0.41 26.06
C ARG A 284 -6.72 1.77 25.72
N ASN A 285 -7.53 2.72 25.25
CA ASN A 285 -7.08 4.05 24.83
C ASN A 285 -6.91 4.97 26.03
N LEU A 286 -5.70 5.00 26.61
CA LEU A 286 -5.38 5.76 27.83
C LEU A 286 -4.60 7.04 27.54
N THR A 287 -3.58 6.96 26.69
CA THR A 287 -2.67 8.08 26.37
C THR A 287 -2.45 8.25 24.87
N PRO A 288 -3.51 8.53 24.06
CA PRO A 288 -3.33 8.73 22.61
C PRO A 288 -2.39 9.94 22.33
N PRO A 289 -1.76 9.99 21.15
CA PRO A 289 -1.90 9.12 19.99
C PRO A 289 -0.97 7.90 20.02
N TYR A 290 -1.44 6.76 19.50
CA TYR A 290 -0.65 5.52 19.41
C TYR A 290 0.01 5.33 18.03
N ILE A 291 -0.59 5.87 17.01
CA ILE A 291 -0.11 5.74 15.62
C ILE A 291 0.46 7.07 15.11
N SER A 292 1.39 6.99 14.16
CA SER A 292 2.14 8.13 13.62
C SER A 292 1.84 8.32 12.13
N ASN A 293 1.89 9.56 11.64
CA ASN A 293 1.80 9.89 10.21
C ASN A 293 3.15 10.31 9.61
N VAL A 294 4.22 10.17 10.35
CA VAL A 294 5.53 10.54 9.85
C VAL A 294 6.02 9.45 8.90
N PRO A 295 6.14 9.72 7.60
CA PRO A 295 6.65 8.75 6.65
C PRO A 295 8.14 8.55 6.81
N ASP A 296 8.63 7.39 6.39
CA ASP A 296 10.04 7.21 6.07
C ASP A 296 10.23 7.60 4.61
N VAL A 297 11.28 8.39 4.33
CA VAL A 297 11.65 8.78 2.97
C VAL A 297 13.05 8.29 2.66
N LYS A 298 13.19 7.53 1.58
CA LYS A 298 14.49 7.08 1.04
C LYS A 298 14.77 7.76 -0.28
N TYR A 299 16.01 8.22 -0.40
CA TYR A 299 16.58 8.70 -1.66
C TYR A 299 17.57 7.70 -2.22
N VAL A 300 17.57 7.52 -3.54
CA VAL A 300 18.51 6.68 -4.27
C VAL A 300 19.03 7.45 -5.49
N ASP A 301 20.34 7.65 -5.54
CA ASP A 301 21.04 8.10 -6.75
C ASP A 301 21.15 6.91 -7.72
N LEU A 302 20.20 6.83 -8.67
CA LEU A 302 20.13 5.76 -9.66
C LEU A 302 21.31 5.85 -10.65
N LYS A 303 21.83 7.04 -10.92
CA LYS A 303 22.99 7.24 -11.79
C LYS A 303 24.23 6.59 -11.20
N SER A 304 24.52 6.85 -9.93
CA SER A 304 25.64 6.20 -9.24
C SER A 304 25.45 4.69 -9.16
N LYS A 305 24.21 4.21 -8.94
CA LYS A 305 23.90 2.78 -8.98
C LYS A 305 24.15 2.14 -10.34
N ARG A 306 23.80 2.84 -11.46
CA ARG A 306 24.08 2.33 -12.83
C ARG A 306 25.58 2.26 -13.13
N LEU A 307 26.37 3.18 -12.56
CA LEU A 307 27.82 3.24 -12.78
C LEU A 307 28.62 2.23 -11.90
N GLY A 308 27.96 1.61 -10.91
CA GLY A 308 28.57 0.73 -9.92
C GLY A 308 29.38 1.50 -8.87
N ASP A 309 29.57 0.88 -7.68
CA ASP A 309 30.21 1.51 -6.49
C ASP A 309 31.72 1.87 -6.66
N SER A 310 32.29 1.72 -7.84
CA SER A 310 33.71 2.03 -8.09
C SER A 310 33.91 2.81 -9.40
N PRO A 311 34.21 4.10 -9.31
CA PRO A 311 34.53 4.92 -10.50
C PRO A 311 35.80 4.50 -11.24
N SER A 312 36.57 3.56 -10.68
CA SER A 312 37.85 3.10 -11.25
C SER A 312 37.80 1.72 -11.94
N ARG A 313 36.65 1.03 -11.97
CA ARG A 313 36.45 -0.16 -12.78
C ARG A 313 35.57 0.21 -13.95
N LEU A 314 36.15 0.28 -15.15
CA LEU A 314 35.41 0.14 -16.39
C LEU A 314 34.44 -1.02 -16.21
N ASN A 315 33.12 -0.72 -16.20
CA ASN A 315 32.07 -1.74 -16.15
C ASN A 315 32.04 -2.50 -17.49
N THR A 316 33.16 -3.12 -17.82
CA THR A 316 33.28 -3.97 -19.00
C THR A 316 33.48 -5.42 -18.55
N ASP A 317 32.87 -6.33 -19.26
CA ASP A 317 33.09 -7.76 -19.10
C ASP A 317 34.52 -8.14 -19.48
N LYS A 318 34.91 -9.41 -19.26
CA LYS A 318 36.23 -9.94 -19.67
C LYS A 318 36.52 -9.83 -21.18
N LYS A 319 35.51 -9.46 -21.98
CA LYS A 319 35.59 -9.28 -23.43
C LYS A 319 35.55 -7.78 -23.83
N GLY A 320 35.47 -6.87 -22.86
CA GLY A 320 35.43 -5.43 -23.12
C GLY A 320 34.04 -4.88 -23.45
N ASN A 321 32.95 -5.66 -23.22
CA ASN A 321 31.58 -5.14 -23.41
C ASN A 321 31.11 -4.42 -22.14
N ASP A 322 30.37 -3.37 -22.31
CA ASP A 322 29.78 -2.62 -21.19
C ASP A 322 28.79 -3.49 -20.40
N ILE A 323 28.94 -3.50 -19.08
CA ILE A 323 27.98 -4.14 -18.18
C ILE A 323 26.81 -3.18 -18.00
N VAL A 324 25.65 -3.55 -18.52
CA VAL A 324 24.42 -2.79 -18.36
C VAL A 324 23.67 -3.32 -17.15
N LEU A 325 23.37 -2.44 -16.20
CA LEU A 325 22.47 -2.75 -15.09
C LEU A 325 21.05 -2.34 -15.49
N ARG A 326 20.15 -3.30 -15.45
CA ARG A 326 18.71 -3.03 -15.57
C ARG A 326 18.14 -2.81 -14.18
N MET A 327 17.42 -1.74 -14.01
CA MET A 327 16.74 -1.43 -12.76
C MET A 327 15.25 -1.43 -12.97
N CYS A 328 14.53 -1.87 -11.94
CA CYS A 328 13.08 -1.82 -11.91
C CYS A 328 12.59 -1.43 -10.52
N LEU A 329 11.47 -0.76 -10.48
CA LEU A 329 10.72 -0.45 -9.28
C LEU A 329 9.51 -1.37 -9.19
N LEU A 330 9.37 -2.06 -8.07
CA LEU A 330 8.16 -2.79 -7.71
C LEU A 330 7.56 -2.12 -6.49
N MET A 331 6.29 -1.74 -6.58
CA MET A 331 5.50 -1.27 -5.45
C MET A 331 4.26 -2.17 -5.31
N CYS A 332 3.89 -2.53 -4.09
CA CYS A 332 2.69 -3.33 -3.87
C CYS A 332 2.11 -3.12 -2.47
N THR A 333 0.82 -3.43 -2.31
CA THR A 333 0.18 -3.59 -1.00
C THR A 333 0.62 -4.90 -0.35
N ASP A 334 0.38 -5.06 0.94
CA ASP A 334 0.74 -6.27 1.69
C ASP A 334 -0.03 -7.52 1.21
N GLY A 335 -1.21 -7.35 0.59
CA GLY A 335 -1.96 -8.44 -0.01
C GLY A 335 -1.16 -9.29 -1.01
N LEU A 336 -0.19 -8.70 -1.75
CA LEU A 336 0.72 -9.48 -2.60
C LEU A 336 1.63 -10.37 -1.76
N VAL A 337 2.13 -9.86 -0.65
CA VAL A 337 3.00 -10.62 0.27
C VAL A 337 2.23 -11.76 0.88
N ASP A 338 1.01 -11.53 1.34
CA ASP A 338 0.12 -12.55 1.90
C ASP A 338 -0.14 -13.69 0.91
N LEU A 339 -0.38 -13.38 -0.37
CA LEU A 339 -0.55 -14.38 -1.42
C LEU A 339 0.69 -15.26 -1.58
N TYR A 340 1.88 -14.67 -1.55
CA TYR A 340 3.13 -15.40 -1.69
C TYR A 340 3.56 -16.13 -0.42
N GLU A 341 3.25 -15.63 0.79
CA GLU A 341 3.51 -16.36 2.03
C GLU A 341 2.88 -17.75 2.00
N ASP A 342 1.69 -17.83 1.47
CA ASP A 342 0.98 -19.07 1.29
C ASP A 342 1.54 -19.95 0.16
N GLU A 343 1.99 -19.32 -0.94
CA GLU A 343 2.53 -20.04 -2.11
C GLU A 343 3.93 -20.61 -1.86
N LEU A 344 4.79 -19.81 -1.23
CA LEU A 344 6.20 -20.15 -1.02
C LEU A 344 6.47 -20.74 0.37
N GLU A 345 5.46 -20.82 1.25
CA GLU A 345 5.60 -21.24 2.64
C GLU A 345 6.72 -20.48 3.38
N THR A 346 6.99 -19.21 2.97
CA THR A 346 7.99 -18.34 3.60
C THR A 346 7.33 -17.09 4.19
N LYS A 347 7.93 -16.58 5.27
CA LYS A 347 7.54 -15.29 5.87
C LYS A 347 8.61 -14.22 5.68
N GLU A 348 9.63 -14.52 4.90
CA GLU A 348 10.73 -13.60 4.63
C GLU A 348 10.39 -12.78 3.38
N PRO A 349 10.07 -11.49 3.50
CA PRO A 349 9.71 -10.65 2.36
C PRO A 349 10.79 -10.64 1.26
N LEU A 350 12.06 -10.80 1.62
CA LEU A 350 13.14 -10.83 0.64
C LEU A 350 13.00 -11.99 -0.36
N ASP A 351 12.61 -13.18 0.10
CA ASP A 351 12.41 -14.34 -0.76
C ASP A 351 11.23 -14.11 -1.73
N ILE A 352 10.17 -13.49 -1.22
CA ILE A 352 8.99 -13.13 -2.01
C ILE A 352 9.38 -12.15 -3.13
N PHE A 353 10.08 -11.08 -2.79
CA PHE A 353 10.49 -10.09 -3.79
C PHE A 353 11.54 -10.62 -4.76
N GLN A 354 12.39 -11.55 -4.34
CA GLN A 354 13.26 -12.25 -5.26
C GLN A 354 12.45 -13.07 -6.28
N ARG A 355 11.40 -13.75 -5.84
CA ARG A 355 10.47 -14.46 -6.75
C ARG A 355 9.79 -13.51 -7.73
N CYS A 356 9.30 -12.36 -7.26
CA CYS A 356 8.70 -11.34 -8.12
C CYS A 356 9.70 -10.88 -9.21
N MET A 357 10.97 -10.67 -8.85
CA MET A 357 12.03 -10.31 -9.81
C MET A 357 12.30 -11.43 -10.82
N ASP A 358 12.28 -12.69 -10.38
CA ASP A 358 12.46 -13.84 -11.27
C ASP A 358 11.34 -13.93 -12.30
N VAL A 359 10.10 -13.72 -11.87
CA VAL A 359 8.92 -13.65 -12.76
C VAL A 359 9.05 -12.48 -13.74
N ALA A 360 9.38 -11.29 -13.25
CA ALA A 360 9.56 -10.12 -14.08
C ALA A 360 10.63 -10.29 -15.16
N CYS A 361 11.76 -10.91 -14.80
CA CYS A 361 12.86 -11.18 -15.72
C CYS A 361 12.54 -12.28 -16.75
N ALA A 362 11.61 -13.17 -16.46
CA ALA A 362 11.18 -14.23 -17.38
C ALA A 362 10.29 -13.69 -18.52
N VAL A 363 9.68 -12.52 -18.35
CA VAL A 363 8.89 -11.86 -19.39
C VAL A 363 9.81 -11.32 -20.49
N PRO A 364 9.65 -11.71 -21.77
CA PRO A 364 10.57 -11.32 -22.83
C PRO A 364 10.61 -9.81 -23.06
N THR A 365 11.79 -9.18 -22.85
CA THR A 365 12.00 -7.74 -22.99
C THR A 365 11.85 -7.20 -24.43
N ALA A 366 11.90 -8.06 -25.45
CA ALA A 366 11.72 -7.66 -26.86
C ALA A 366 10.32 -7.06 -27.16
N ARG A 367 9.36 -7.23 -26.27
CA ARG A 367 7.98 -6.78 -26.44
C ARG A 367 7.70 -5.41 -25.82
N TYR A 368 8.63 -4.84 -25.04
CA TYR A 368 8.47 -3.51 -24.44
C TYR A 368 8.69 -2.35 -25.42
N CYS A 369 8.97 -2.63 -26.69
CA CYS A 369 9.19 -1.60 -27.70
C CYS A 369 7.89 -1.29 -28.46
N LYS A 370 7.21 -0.21 -28.02
CA LYS A 370 6.29 0.64 -28.80
C LYS A 370 5.43 -0.07 -29.86
N THR A 371 4.24 -0.39 -29.56
CA THR A 371 3.04 -0.56 -30.42
C THR A 371 2.26 -1.84 -30.11
N SER A 372 1.42 -1.85 -29.14
CA SER A 372 0.05 -2.35 -29.29
C SER A 372 -0.72 -2.23 -27.97
N THR A 373 -1.89 -1.72 -28.06
CA THR A 373 -2.79 -1.35 -26.96
C THR A 373 -3.67 -2.52 -26.49
N THR A 374 -3.37 -3.78 -26.82
CA THR A 374 -4.31 -4.89 -26.63
C THR A 374 -3.76 -6.23 -26.15
N ASP A 375 -2.44 -6.42 -25.93
CA ASP A 375 -1.92 -7.70 -25.45
C ASP A 375 -1.60 -7.64 -23.95
N HIS A 376 -2.53 -8.07 -23.11
CA HIS A 376 -2.36 -8.25 -21.66
C HIS A 376 -1.24 -9.24 -21.31
N CYS A 377 -0.77 -10.07 -22.27
CA CYS A 377 0.28 -11.04 -22.07
C CYS A 377 1.65 -10.42 -21.71
N ASP A 378 1.85 -9.14 -21.96
CA ASP A 378 3.13 -8.43 -21.74
C ASP A 378 3.12 -7.59 -20.45
N ASN A 379 2.06 -7.62 -19.65
CA ASN A 379 1.97 -6.89 -18.39
C ASN A 379 2.70 -7.67 -17.27
N VAL A 380 3.84 -7.15 -16.83
CA VAL A 380 4.68 -7.78 -15.79
C VAL A 380 3.95 -7.87 -14.45
N ALA A 381 3.22 -6.84 -14.07
CA ALA A 381 2.45 -6.85 -12.82
C ALA A 381 1.38 -7.94 -12.83
N LEU A 382 0.73 -8.14 -13.99
CA LEU A 382 -0.23 -9.24 -14.18
C LEU A 382 0.45 -10.61 -14.10
N SER A 383 1.67 -10.74 -14.62
CA SER A 383 2.44 -11.99 -14.53
C SER A 383 2.83 -12.30 -13.09
N ILE A 384 3.22 -11.28 -12.31
CA ILE A 384 3.51 -11.41 -10.87
C ILE A 384 2.25 -11.83 -10.11
N LEU A 385 1.12 -11.16 -10.35
CA LEU A 385 -0.15 -11.53 -9.71
C LEU A 385 -0.55 -12.97 -10.03
N ARG A 386 -0.44 -13.38 -11.29
CA ARG A 386 -0.75 -14.75 -11.69
C ARG A 386 0.14 -15.77 -10.98
N ASP A 387 1.44 -15.48 -10.86
CA ASP A 387 2.38 -16.36 -10.15
C ASP A 387 1.99 -16.51 -8.68
N ALA A 388 1.65 -15.41 -8.02
CA ALA A 388 1.18 -15.41 -6.63
C ALA A 388 -0.14 -16.18 -6.42
N LEU A 389 -1.01 -16.22 -7.43
CA LEU A 389 -2.27 -16.97 -7.38
C LEU A 389 -2.12 -18.47 -7.69
N GLY A 390 -0.91 -18.94 -8.06
CA GLY A 390 -0.64 -20.34 -8.34
C GLY A 390 0.08 -20.62 -9.69
N GLY A 391 0.48 -19.57 -10.42
CA GLY A 391 1.33 -19.65 -11.60
C GLY A 391 0.75 -20.47 -12.75
N THR A 392 1.33 -21.65 -13.01
CA THR A 392 0.90 -22.56 -14.07
C THR A 392 -0.17 -23.55 -13.64
N ASP A 393 -0.47 -23.63 -12.36
CA ASP A 393 -1.56 -24.47 -11.83
C ASP A 393 -2.91 -23.81 -12.11
N ILE A 394 -3.54 -24.22 -13.21
CA ILE A 394 -4.82 -23.68 -13.68
C ILE A 394 -5.94 -23.86 -12.65
N GLU A 395 -5.93 -24.99 -11.94
CA GLU A 395 -6.96 -25.29 -10.94
C GLU A 395 -6.83 -24.37 -9.74
N LYS A 396 -5.61 -24.16 -9.25
CA LYS A 396 -5.31 -23.25 -8.15
C LYS A 396 -5.64 -21.81 -8.52
N VAL A 397 -5.17 -21.29 -9.64
CA VAL A 397 -5.46 -19.93 -10.11
C VAL A 397 -6.98 -19.73 -10.28
N SER A 398 -7.67 -20.71 -10.89
CA SER A 398 -9.14 -20.63 -11.04
C SER A 398 -9.86 -20.59 -9.70
N THR A 399 -9.41 -21.39 -8.74
CA THR A 399 -9.96 -21.40 -7.37
C THR A 399 -9.78 -20.03 -6.71
N MET A 400 -8.55 -19.49 -6.73
CA MET A 400 -8.24 -18.20 -6.14
C MET A 400 -9.05 -17.05 -6.74
N MET A 401 -9.37 -17.13 -8.04
CA MET A 401 -10.14 -16.11 -8.75
C MET A 401 -11.65 -16.23 -8.60
N THR A 402 -12.18 -17.41 -8.34
CA THR A 402 -13.63 -17.66 -8.51
C THR A 402 -14.29 -18.33 -7.32
N VAL A 403 -13.57 -18.65 -6.24
CA VAL A 403 -14.19 -19.22 -5.04
C VAL A 403 -15.20 -18.25 -4.44
N GLU A 404 -16.41 -18.75 -4.21
CA GLU A 404 -17.50 -17.97 -3.61
C GLU A 404 -17.54 -18.20 -2.10
N MET A 405 -17.27 -17.15 -1.35
CA MET A 405 -17.29 -17.14 0.11
C MET A 405 -18.17 -15.99 0.63
N GLN A 406 -18.72 -16.16 1.83
CA GLN A 406 -19.54 -15.12 2.47
C GLN A 406 -18.71 -13.96 3.00
N ASP A 407 -17.50 -14.25 3.48
CA ASP A 407 -16.57 -13.26 4.01
C ASP A 407 -15.40 -13.07 3.05
N LYS A 408 -14.81 -11.86 3.05
CA LYS A 408 -13.57 -11.56 2.33
C LYS A 408 -12.45 -12.44 2.90
N TRP A 409 -11.85 -13.26 2.05
CA TRP A 409 -10.84 -14.23 2.44
C TRP A 409 -9.42 -13.87 1.96
N MET A 410 -9.32 -12.93 1.04
CA MET A 410 -8.08 -12.45 0.44
C MET A 410 -8.02 -10.94 0.58
N ASP A 411 -6.84 -10.40 0.87
CA ASP A 411 -6.66 -8.97 0.99
C ASP A 411 -6.56 -8.28 -0.38
N ASP A 412 -6.80 -6.97 -0.38
CA ASP A 412 -6.74 -6.16 -1.59
C ASP A 412 -5.30 -6.11 -2.08
N THR A 413 -5.08 -6.43 -3.36
CA THR A 413 -3.76 -6.54 -3.93
C THR A 413 -3.58 -5.55 -5.08
N THR A 414 -2.70 -4.58 -4.88
CA THR A 414 -2.27 -3.64 -5.91
C THR A 414 -0.79 -3.84 -6.19
N ILE A 415 -0.41 -3.89 -7.45
CA ILE A 415 0.97 -4.05 -7.91
C ILE A 415 1.26 -3.00 -8.97
N LEU A 416 2.33 -2.26 -8.80
CA LEU A 416 2.93 -1.40 -9.80
C LEU A 416 4.36 -1.88 -10.06
N PHE A 417 4.66 -2.16 -11.30
CA PHE A 417 6.00 -2.56 -11.76
C PHE A 417 6.46 -1.62 -12.87
N GLU A 418 7.70 -1.17 -12.79
CA GLU A 418 8.26 -0.26 -13.79
C GLU A 418 9.73 -0.55 -14.03
N PHE A 419 10.17 -0.48 -15.29
CA PHE A 419 11.58 -0.42 -15.67
C PHE A 419 12.07 1.02 -15.65
N LEU A 420 13.10 1.29 -14.84
CA LEU A 420 13.71 2.60 -14.64
C LEU A 420 14.84 2.88 -15.64
#